data_6b37be247925d998cd4a2ba4c6c3d6e9
#
_entry.id   6b37be247925d998cd4a2ba4c6c3d6e9
#
_cell.length_a   1.000
_cell.length_b   1.000
_cell.length_c   1.000
_cell.angle_alpha   90.00
_cell.angle_beta   90.00
_cell.angle_gamma   90.00
#
_symmetry.space_group_name_H-M   'P 1'
#
loop_
_entity.id
_entity.type
_entity.pdbx_description
1 polymer ?
#
loop_
_entity_poly.entity_id
_entity_poly.type
_entity_poly.pdbx_seq_one_letter_code
_entity_poly.pdbx_strand_id
1 'polypeptide(L)'
;MAYTFKDIKGTEITGTNTMYENTPVGTQKAGETRRITFTQKMPLEAGEYMLCLGCTGYRDGDFTVFHRLYDVCNLTVITDKKAVGYFDLFSKVTLK
;
A
#
# COMPACT_ATOMS: atom_id res chain seq x y z
N MET A 1 -1.32 -4.83 9.60
CA MET A 1 -0.29 -4.46 8.61
C MET A 1 -0.92 -3.65 7.50
N ALA A 2 -0.26 -2.60 7.13
CA ALA A 2 -0.77 -1.63 6.15
C ALA A 2 0.35 -1.10 5.27
N TYR A 3 0.00 -0.67 4.06
CA TYR A 3 0.89 0.13 3.23
C TYR A 3 0.13 1.30 2.63
N THR A 4 0.88 2.35 2.30
CA THR A 4 0.36 3.54 1.62
C THR A 4 1.38 4.01 0.61
N PHE A 5 0.91 4.36 -0.60
CA PHE A 5 1.73 5.04 -1.59
C PHE A 5 1.43 6.53 -1.56
N LYS A 6 2.49 7.32 -1.59
CA LYS A 6 2.41 8.78 -1.67
C LYS A 6 3.12 9.28 -2.92
N ASP A 7 2.71 10.46 -3.40
CA ASP A 7 3.49 11.16 -4.41
C ASP A 7 4.69 11.88 -3.75
N ILE A 8 5.53 12.52 -4.56
CA ILE A 8 6.72 13.21 -4.05
C ILE A 8 6.40 14.43 -3.19
N LYS A 9 5.17 14.91 -3.23
CA LYS A 9 4.71 16.04 -2.39
C LYS A 9 4.13 15.58 -1.06
N GLY A 10 4.05 14.27 -0.84
CA GLY A 10 3.52 13.70 0.38
C GLY A 10 2.03 13.45 0.37
N THR A 11 1.36 13.62 -0.78
CA THR A 11 -0.07 13.33 -0.90
C THR A 11 -0.27 11.83 -0.96
N GLU A 12 -1.13 11.30 -0.09
CA GLU A 12 -1.49 9.90 -0.11
C GLU A 12 -2.35 9.59 -1.34
N ILE A 13 -1.93 8.60 -2.11
CA ILE A 13 -2.59 8.23 -3.34
C ILE A 13 -3.50 7.04 -3.12
N THR A 14 -2.97 5.98 -2.54
CA THR A 14 -3.71 4.75 -2.29
C THR A 14 -3.00 3.93 -1.23
N GLY A 15 -3.75 3.04 -0.62
CA GLY A 15 -3.22 2.11 0.34
C GLY A 15 -4.30 1.19 0.83
N THR A 16 -3.91 0.18 1.56
CA THR A 16 -4.84 -0.74 2.20
C THR A 16 -4.20 -1.37 3.42
N ASN A 17 -4.94 -2.22 4.09
CA ASN A 17 -4.43 -2.97 5.22
C ASN A 17 -5.07 -4.37 5.24
N THR A 18 -4.53 -5.23 6.10
CA THR A 18 -5.01 -6.62 6.18
C THR A 18 -6.47 -6.72 6.63
N MET A 19 -6.96 -5.76 7.40
CA MET A 19 -8.36 -5.75 7.83
C MET A 19 -9.30 -5.38 6.69
N TYR A 20 -8.96 -4.36 5.90
CA TYR A 20 -9.76 -3.96 4.74
C TYR A 20 -9.82 -5.07 3.70
N GLU A 21 -8.76 -5.86 3.59
CA GLU A 21 -8.71 -7.00 2.66
C GLU A 21 -9.24 -8.29 3.29
N ASN A 22 -9.89 -8.20 4.46
CA ASN A 22 -10.49 -9.34 5.16
C ASN A 22 -9.50 -10.45 5.46
N THR A 23 -8.26 -10.10 5.74
CA THR A 23 -7.20 -11.04 6.09
C THR A 23 -6.55 -10.64 7.40
N PRO A 24 -7.26 -10.79 8.53
CA PRO A 24 -6.69 -10.43 9.82
C PRO A 24 -5.48 -11.30 10.14
N VAL A 25 -4.43 -10.68 10.66
CA VAL A 25 -3.18 -11.37 10.97
C VAL A 25 -3.31 -12.26 12.22
N GLY A 26 -4.24 -11.90 13.12
CA GLY A 26 -4.45 -12.63 14.36
C GLY A 26 -3.46 -12.22 15.44
N THR A 27 -3.44 -13.03 16.50
CA THR A 27 -2.56 -12.78 17.65
C THR A 27 -1.15 -13.27 17.34
N GLN A 28 -0.17 -12.44 17.68
CA GLN A 28 1.23 -12.80 17.54
C GLN A 28 1.88 -12.84 18.92
N LYS A 29 2.62 -13.91 19.20
CA LYS A 29 3.39 -14.06 20.42
C LYS A 29 4.79 -13.49 20.25
N ALA A 30 5.41 -13.09 21.36
CA ALA A 30 6.78 -12.61 21.34
C ALA A 30 7.71 -13.67 20.74
N GLY A 31 8.63 -13.25 19.89
CA GLY A 31 9.58 -14.13 19.21
C GLY A 31 9.07 -14.79 17.95
N GLU A 32 7.78 -14.64 17.62
CA GLU A 32 7.24 -15.14 16.36
C GLU A 32 7.60 -14.21 15.21
N THR A 33 7.87 -14.80 14.06
CA THR A 33 8.10 -14.06 12.81
C THR A 33 6.98 -14.39 11.84
N ARG A 34 6.37 -13.35 11.26
CA ARG A 34 5.35 -13.51 10.23
C ARG A 34 5.75 -12.72 8.99
N ARG A 35 5.47 -13.33 7.85
CA ARG A 35 5.66 -12.66 6.55
C ARG A 35 4.30 -12.35 5.98
N ILE A 36 4.09 -11.07 5.62
CA ILE A 36 2.86 -10.61 4.99
C ILE A 36 3.21 -10.08 3.61
N THR A 37 2.52 -10.58 2.60
CA THR A 37 2.74 -10.20 1.22
C THR A 37 1.47 -9.58 0.67
N PHE A 38 1.60 -8.38 0.10
CA PHE A 38 0.54 -7.73 -0.66
C PHE A 38 0.87 -7.87 -2.14
N THR A 39 -0.07 -8.43 -2.89
CA THR A 39 0.10 -8.62 -4.34
C THR A 39 -1.03 -7.91 -5.06
N GLN A 40 -0.68 -7.07 -6.01
CA GLN A 40 -1.65 -6.33 -6.81
C GLN A 40 -1.05 -5.96 -8.15
N LYS A 41 -1.92 -5.62 -9.11
CA LYS A 41 -1.47 -4.98 -10.33
C LYS A 41 -0.97 -3.58 -10.01
N MET A 42 -0.04 -3.07 -10.80
CA MET A 42 0.48 -1.72 -10.62
C MET A 42 -0.30 -0.76 -11.52
N PRO A 43 -1.33 -0.07 -11.00
CA PRO A 43 -2.18 0.82 -11.79
C PRO A 43 -1.66 2.25 -11.85
N LEU A 44 -0.57 2.55 -11.13
CA LEU A 44 -0.07 3.92 -11.02
C LEU A 44 0.54 4.38 -12.35
N GLU A 45 0.31 5.65 -12.69
CA GLU A 45 0.94 6.30 -13.83
C GLU A 45 2.46 6.35 -13.62
N ALA A 46 3.22 6.41 -14.72
CA ALA A 46 4.67 6.54 -14.64
C ALA A 46 5.07 7.74 -13.80
N GLY A 47 6.02 7.56 -12.91
CA GLY A 47 6.46 8.61 -12.01
C GLY A 47 7.17 8.04 -10.80
N GLU A 48 7.42 8.92 -9.85
CA GLU A 48 8.08 8.55 -8.61
C GLU A 48 7.13 8.66 -7.42
N TYR A 49 7.21 7.66 -6.55
CA TYR A 49 6.32 7.52 -5.41
C TYR A 49 7.11 7.09 -4.18
N MET A 50 6.51 7.27 -3.02
CA MET A 50 7.08 6.82 -1.75
C MET A 50 6.16 5.81 -1.10
N LEU A 51 6.75 4.81 -0.47
CA LEU A 51 6.03 3.75 0.22
C LEU A 51 6.13 3.95 1.72
N CYS A 52 4.98 3.88 2.39
CA CYS A 52 4.89 3.87 3.85
C CYS A 52 4.34 2.53 4.33
N LEU A 53 4.83 2.07 5.45
CA LEU A 53 4.39 0.82 6.06
C LEU A 53 3.92 1.06 7.49
N GLY A 54 2.96 0.27 7.95
CA GLY A 54 2.46 0.38 9.31
C GLY A 54 2.08 -0.98 9.89
N CYS A 55 2.30 -1.13 11.19
CA CYS A 55 1.83 -2.26 11.94
C CYS A 55 1.07 -1.74 13.16
N THR A 56 -0.22 -2.02 13.23
CA THR A 56 -1.09 -1.60 14.30
C THR A 56 -1.88 -2.80 14.82
N GLY A 57 -2.48 -2.66 15.99
CA GLY A 57 -3.29 -3.71 16.56
C GLY A 57 -3.84 -3.31 17.91
N TYR A 58 -4.18 -4.31 18.71
CA TYR A 58 -4.69 -4.10 20.06
C TYR A 58 -3.79 -4.80 21.06
N ARG A 59 -3.49 -4.11 22.13
CA ARG A 59 -2.77 -4.66 23.29
C ARG A 59 -3.65 -4.39 24.51
N ASP A 60 -4.02 -5.46 25.20
CA ASP A 60 -4.89 -5.38 26.39
C ASP A 60 -6.17 -4.59 26.13
N GLY A 61 -6.75 -4.78 24.94
CA GLY A 61 -7.98 -4.11 24.54
C GLY A 61 -7.82 -2.70 23.96
N ASP A 62 -6.61 -2.13 24.03
CA ASP A 62 -6.35 -0.77 23.54
C ASP A 62 -5.70 -0.80 22.15
N PHE A 63 -6.18 0.07 21.26
CA PHE A 63 -5.58 0.25 19.94
C PHE A 63 -4.16 0.77 20.11
N THR A 64 -3.21 0.09 19.47
CA THR A 64 -1.78 0.39 19.62
C THR A 64 -1.10 0.43 18.26
N VAL A 65 -0.26 1.43 18.04
CA VAL A 65 0.64 1.50 16.88
C VAL A 65 1.95 0.85 17.31
N PHE A 66 2.23 -0.35 16.79
CA PHE A 66 3.45 -1.06 17.14
C PHE A 66 4.65 -0.53 16.38
N HIS A 67 4.45 -0.21 15.10
CA HIS A 67 5.53 0.29 14.26
C HIS A 67 4.95 1.05 13.07
N ARG A 68 5.62 2.12 12.69
CA ARG A 68 5.22 2.92 11.54
C ARG A 68 6.47 3.43 10.84
N LEU A 69 6.61 3.07 9.56
CA LEU A 69 7.72 3.51 8.74
C LEU A 69 7.19 4.42 7.64
N TYR A 70 7.63 5.65 7.67
CA TYR A 70 7.28 6.65 6.65
C TYR A 70 8.35 6.68 5.59
N ASP A 71 7.93 6.79 4.32
CA ASP A 71 8.83 6.97 3.18
C ASP A 71 9.97 5.95 3.17
N VAL A 72 9.61 4.68 3.41
CA VAL A 72 10.55 3.57 3.58
C VAL A 72 11.40 3.36 2.35
N CYS A 73 10.81 3.52 1.16
CA CYS A 73 11.55 3.43 -0.08
C CYS A 73 10.92 4.32 -1.15
N ASN A 74 11.75 4.73 -2.08
CA ASN A 74 11.31 5.39 -3.29
C ASN A 74 10.97 4.34 -4.34
N LEU A 75 9.86 4.54 -5.02
CA LEU A 75 9.39 3.64 -6.05
C LEU A 75 9.25 4.41 -7.35
N THR A 76 9.92 3.92 -8.39
CA THR A 76 9.79 4.49 -9.72
C THR A 76 8.93 3.56 -10.57
N VAL A 77 7.87 4.10 -11.14
CA VAL A 77 7.00 3.35 -12.05
C VAL A 77 7.33 3.74 -13.47
N ILE A 78 7.63 2.75 -14.30
CA ILE A 78 7.95 2.93 -15.71
C ILE A 78 6.89 2.23 -16.52
N THR A 79 6.35 2.91 -17.53
CA THR A 79 5.38 2.31 -18.44
C THR A 79 5.45 2.97 -19.82
N ASP A 80 5.17 2.18 -20.86
CA ASP A 80 5.06 2.68 -22.23
C ASP A 80 3.70 3.34 -22.49
N LYS A 81 2.75 3.07 -21.64
CA LYS A 81 1.39 3.61 -21.75
C LYS A 81 1.29 4.89 -20.94
N LYS A 82 0.59 5.88 -21.48
CA LYS A 82 0.30 7.12 -20.78
C LYS A 82 -1.15 7.13 -20.31
N ALA A 83 -1.37 7.60 -19.11
CA ALA A 83 -2.69 7.84 -18.55
C ALA A 83 -2.72 9.22 -17.90
N VAL A 84 -3.90 9.70 -17.59
CA VAL A 84 -4.08 10.98 -16.93
C VAL A 84 -4.20 10.76 -15.43
N GLY A 85 -3.51 11.58 -14.64
CA GLY A 85 -3.58 11.53 -13.19
C GLY A 85 -2.66 10.45 -12.60
N TYR A 86 -3.12 9.81 -11.52
CA TYR A 86 -2.30 8.87 -10.76
C TYR A 86 -2.50 7.41 -11.15
N PHE A 87 -3.63 7.07 -11.77
CA PHE A 87 -4.00 5.69 -11.99
C PHE A 87 -4.32 5.40 -13.44
N ASP A 88 -3.95 4.19 -13.87
CA ASP A 88 -4.47 3.59 -15.09
C ASP A 88 -5.62 2.66 -14.69
N LEU A 89 -6.81 2.94 -15.17
CA LEU A 89 -7.98 2.11 -14.90
C LEU A 89 -8.11 0.96 -15.89
N PHE A 90 -7.13 0.81 -16.80
CA PHE A 90 -7.10 -0.26 -17.79
C PHE A 90 -8.36 -0.30 -18.64
N SER A 91 -8.80 0.90 -19.07
CA SER A 91 -10.02 1.05 -19.88
C SER A 91 -9.87 0.38 -21.24
N LYS A 92 -10.95 -0.18 -21.73
CA LYS A 92 -11.04 -0.69 -23.10
C LYS A 92 -11.88 0.25 -23.92
N VAL A 93 -11.44 0.53 -25.15
CA VAL A 93 -12.17 1.39 -26.07
C VAL A 93 -12.66 0.55 -27.24
N THR A 94 -13.95 0.64 -27.53
CA THR A 94 -14.56 -0.04 -28.66
C THR A 94 -15.14 1.00 -29.61
N LEU A 95 -14.79 0.88 -30.90
CA LEU A 95 -15.33 1.72 -31.96
C LEU A 95 -16.31 0.93 -32.79
N LYS A 96 -17.44 1.53 -33.09
CA LYS A 96 -18.46 0.92 -33.93
C LYS A 96 -18.71 1.79 -35.16
#